data_744eaa2b174a2daca92a96657e13d158
#
_entry.id   744eaa2b174a2daca92a96657e13d158
#
_cell.length_a   1.000
_cell.length_b   1.000
_cell.length_c   1.000
_cell.angle_alpha   90.00
_cell.angle_beta   90.00
_cell.angle_gamma   90.00
#
_symmetry.space_group_name_H-M   'P 1'
#
loop_
_entity.id
_entity.type
_entity.pdbx_description
1 polymer ?
#
loop_
_entity_poly.entity_id
_entity_poly.type
_entity_poly.pdbx_seq_one_letter_code
_entity_poly.pdbx_strand_id
1 'polypeptide(L)'
;MLVTDKYVFFWGGIFSNWNTVPSGIRFELFGEKYDLPTSEHVFMLLKALCFGDQEVIEELKKVSSPKDAKRLGRKVKGFSEDIWKEKREDAMMFAVRQKILSDSSFLRVLTSSEYQGKTFVEASPYDKIWGIGMEESDPDITDETKWKGLNLLGKTLTTLRDEYSSSHIH
;
A
#
# COMPACT_ATOMS: atom_id res chain seq x y z
N MET A 1 -7.21 10.55 11.24
CA MET A 1 -6.40 11.15 10.17
C MET A 1 -6.12 12.61 10.51
N LEU A 2 -4.90 13.04 10.33
CA LEU A 2 -4.46 14.41 10.59
C LEU A 2 -3.98 15.04 9.29
N VAL A 3 -4.59 16.16 8.89
CA VAL A 3 -4.22 16.89 7.66
C VAL A 3 -3.62 18.22 8.06
N THR A 4 -2.40 18.47 7.59
CA THR A 4 -1.69 19.74 7.79
C THR A 4 -1.49 20.45 6.44
N ASP A 5 -0.78 21.56 6.42
CA ASP A 5 -0.45 22.23 5.16
C ASP A 5 0.41 21.36 4.23
N LYS A 6 1.28 20.53 4.81
CA LYS A 6 2.25 19.73 4.07
C LYS A 6 1.93 18.24 4.00
N TYR A 7 1.17 17.72 4.96
CA TYR A 7 1.05 16.28 5.16
C TYR A 7 -0.39 15.81 5.31
N VAL A 8 -0.62 14.58 4.88
CA VAL A 8 -1.82 13.79 5.17
C VAL A 8 -1.36 12.57 5.96
N PHE A 9 -1.49 12.62 7.28
CA PHE A 9 -1.14 11.50 8.15
C PHE A 9 -2.32 10.54 8.28
N PHE A 10 -2.07 9.27 8.07
CA PHE A 10 -3.10 8.24 8.21
C PHE A 10 -2.52 6.99 8.87
N TRP A 11 -3.38 6.24 9.53
CA TRP A 11 -3.10 4.88 9.98
C TRP A 11 -4.45 4.16 10.01
N GLY A 12 -4.57 3.12 9.15
CA GLY A 12 -5.87 2.53 8.87
C GLY A 12 -6.68 3.39 7.89
N GLY A 13 -7.95 3.05 7.75
CA GLY A 13 -8.87 3.75 6.85
C GLY A 13 -8.57 3.53 5.38
N ILE A 14 -9.13 4.41 4.53
CA ILE A 14 -9.16 4.23 3.08
C ILE A 14 -7.76 4.16 2.43
N PHE A 15 -6.76 4.80 3.01
CA PHE A 15 -5.40 4.81 2.47
C PHE A 15 -4.58 3.62 2.92
N SER A 16 -5.05 2.85 3.91
CA SER A 16 -4.36 1.66 4.40
C SER A 16 -4.45 0.51 3.40
N ASN A 17 -3.37 -0.27 3.30
CA ASN A 17 -3.38 -1.52 2.55
C ASN A 17 -4.33 -2.57 3.13
N TRP A 18 -4.76 -2.39 4.37
CA TRP A 18 -5.69 -3.31 5.04
C TRP A 18 -7.14 -2.98 4.79
N ASN A 19 -7.43 -1.85 4.14
CA ASN A 19 -8.80 -1.47 3.82
C ASN A 19 -9.38 -2.39 2.75
N THR A 20 -10.53 -2.97 3.03
CA THR A 20 -11.23 -3.86 2.09
C THR A 20 -11.84 -3.06 0.95
N VAL A 21 -11.64 -3.53 -0.27
CA VAL A 21 -12.31 -3.03 -1.48
C VAL A 21 -13.55 -3.89 -1.71
N PRO A 22 -14.76 -3.35 -1.54
CA PRO A 22 -16.00 -4.17 -1.57
C PRO A 22 -16.20 -4.95 -2.85
N SER A 23 -15.84 -4.39 -4.01
CA SER A 23 -15.94 -5.06 -5.31
C SER A 23 -14.77 -5.97 -5.64
N GLY A 24 -13.75 -6.02 -4.76
CA GLY A 24 -12.51 -6.73 -5.01
C GLY A 24 -11.55 -5.96 -5.89
N ILE A 25 -10.27 -6.28 -5.76
CA ILE A 25 -9.22 -5.78 -6.64
C ILE A 25 -9.00 -6.86 -7.69
N ARG A 26 -9.38 -6.56 -8.95
CA ARG A 26 -9.37 -7.51 -10.06
C ARG A 26 -8.32 -7.12 -11.07
N PHE A 27 -7.49 -8.08 -11.42
CA PHE A 27 -6.42 -7.86 -12.40
C PHE A 27 -5.97 -9.19 -12.99
N GLU A 28 -5.24 -9.09 -14.10
CA GLU A 28 -4.61 -10.24 -14.75
C GLU A 28 -3.10 -10.05 -14.70
N LEU A 29 -2.39 -11.10 -14.35
CA LEU A 29 -0.93 -11.07 -14.24
C LEU A 29 -0.38 -12.44 -14.68
N PHE A 30 0.56 -12.42 -15.63
CA PHE A 30 1.16 -13.63 -16.19
C PHE A 30 0.14 -14.66 -16.69
N GLY A 31 -0.94 -14.16 -17.33
CA GLY A 31 -1.99 -15.00 -17.87
C GLY A 31 -3.01 -15.53 -16.87
N GLU A 32 -2.88 -15.18 -15.61
CA GLU A 32 -3.79 -15.62 -14.56
C GLU A 32 -4.62 -14.45 -14.00
N LYS A 33 -5.90 -14.68 -13.75
CA LYS A 33 -6.83 -13.67 -13.22
C LYS A 33 -6.91 -13.78 -11.71
N TYR A 34 -6.86 -12.63 -11.04
CA TYR A 34 -6.94 -12.52 -9.60
C TYR A 34 -8.09 -11.62 -9.20
N ASP A 35 -8.70 -11.93 -8.05
CA ASP A 35 -9.71 -11.11 -7.39
C ASP A 35 -9.41 -11.16 -5.90
N LEU A 36 -8.83 -10.09 -5.38
CA LEU A 36 -8.31 -10.05 -4.02
C LEU A 36 -8.94 -8.90 -3.24
N PRO A 37 -9.20 -9.06 -1.92
CA PRO A 37 -9.98 -8.08 -1.17
C PRO A 37 -9.23 -6.81 -0.76
N THR A 38 -7.91 -6.85 -0.65
CA THR A 38 -7.12 -5.69 -0.18
C THR A 38 -5.82 -5.55 -0.96
N SER A 39 -5.25 -4.36 -0.97
CA SER A 39 -3.92 -4.15 -1.55
C SER A 39 -2.82 -4.90 -0.79
N GLU A 40 -3.02 -5.23 0.49
CA GLU A 40 -2.10 -6.11 1.23
C GLU A 40 -2.05 -7.50 0.61
N HIS A 41 -3.20 -8.07 0.23
CA HIS A 41 -3.24 -9.36 -0.49
C HIS A 41 -2.46 -9.29 -1.80
N VAL A 42 -2.66 -8.23 -2.57
CA VAL A 42 -1.96 -8.05 -3.86
C VAL A 42 -0.45 -7.95 -3.62
N PHE A 43 -0.04 -7.17 -2.64
CA PHE A 43 1.37 -7.00 -2.30
C PHE A 43 2.02 -8.32 -1.88
N MET A 44 1.37 -9.10 -1.03
CA MET A 44 1.88 -10.41 -0.60
C MET A 44 1.88 -11.43 -1.75
N LEU A 45 0.91 -11.33 -2.66
CA LEU A 45 0.91 -12.13 -3.90
C LEU A 45 2.17 -11.84 -4.72
N LEU A 46 2.53 -10.58 -4.89
CA LEU A 46 3.73 -10.20 -5.66
C LEU A 46 5.01 -10.70 -4.98
N LYS A 47 5.04 -10.68 -3.66
CA LYS A 47 6.15 -11.27 -2.90
C LYS A 47 6.26 -12.77 -3.15
N ALA A 48 5.15 -13.50 -3.08
CA ALA A 48 5.13 -14.94 -3.35
C ALA A 48 5.52 -15.27 -4.79
N LEU A 49 5.06 -14.47 -5.75
CA LEU A 49 5.45 -14.61 -7.16
C LEU A 49 6.95 -14.34 -7.36
N CYS A 50 7.49 -13.35 -6.69
CA CYS A 50 8.91 -13.00 -6.77
C CYS A 50 9.81 -14.18 -6.39
N PHE A 51 9.40 -14.96 -5.40
CA PHE A 51 10.18 -16.09 -4.90
C PHE A 51 9.64 -17.46 -5.35
N GLY A 52 8.59 -17.47 -6.19
CA GLY A 52 8.07 -18.70 -6.77
C GLY A 52 7.35 -19.63 -5.79
N ASP A 53 6.76 -19.09 -4.72
CA ASP A 53 6.05 -19.89 -3.72
C ASP A 53 4.59 -20.09 -4.13
N GLN A 54 4.35 -21.15 -4.92
CA GLN A 54 3.02 -21.45 -5.44
C GLN A 54 2.01 -21.80 -4.35
N GLU A 55 2.44 -22.42 -3.26
CA GLU A 55 1.55 -22.77 -2.15
C GLU A 55 0.99 -21.52 -1.48
N VAL A 56 1.85 -20.54 -1.19
CA VAL A 56 1.41 -19.24 -0.63
C VAL A 56 0.49 -18.50 -1.60
N ILE A 57 0.80 -18.51 -2.90
CA ILE A 57 -0.07 -17.91 -3.93
C ILE A 57 -1.49 -18.46 -3.83
N GLU A 58 -1.63 -19.79 -3.76
CA GLU A 58 -2.95 -20.41 -3.68
C GLU A 58 -3.66 -20.13 -2.36
N GLU A 59 -2.91 -20.08 -1.25
CA GLU A 59 -3.50 -19.77 0.05
C GLU A 59 -3.98 -18.31 0.13
N LEU A 60 -3.27 -17.36 -0.49
CA LEU A 60 -3.66 -15.95 -0.52
C LEU A 60 -5.02 -15.75 -1.18
N LYS A 61 -5.37 -16.59 -2.15
CA LYS A 61 -6.68 -16.52 -2.83
C LYS A 61 -7.83 -16.93 -1.92
N LYS A 62 -7.55 -17.63 -0.82
CA LYS A 62 -8.56 -18.22 0.06
C LYS A 62 -8.81 -17.42 1.33
N VAL A 63 -7.88 -16.58 1.76
CA VAL A 63 -8.01 -15.81 2.99
C VAL A 63 -8.64 -14.45 2.70
N SER A 64 -9.57 -14.02 3.58
CA SER A 64 -10.26 -12.74 3.42
C SER A 64 -9.63 -11.60 4.22
N SER A 65 -8.90 -11.93 5.27
CA SER A 65 -8.33 -10.96 6.19
C SER A 65 -6.95 -10.48 5.72
N PRO A 66 -6.67 -9.15 5.73
CA PRO A 66 -5.32 -8.65 5.44
C PRO A 66 -4.29 -9.11 6.47
N LYS A 67 -4.72 -9.39 7.70
CA LYS A 67 -3.85 -9.96 8.73
C LYS A 67 -3.35 -11.34 8.32
N ASP A 68 -4.24 -12.17 7.77
CA ASP A 68 -3.88 -13.50 7.27
C ASP A 68 -2.98 -13.40 6.04
N ALA A 69 -3.26 -12.45 5.14
CA ALA A 69 -2.41 -12.20 3.98
C ALA A 69 -0.97 -11.85 4.42
N LYS A 70 -0.83 -10.98 5.39
CA LYS A 70 0.48 -10.60 5.96
C LYS A 70 1.19 -11.80 6.58
N ARG A 71 0.46 -12.61 7.32
CA ARG A 71 0.99 -13.86 7.93
C ARG A 71 1.52 -14.81 6.86
N LEU A 72 0.78 -14.99 5.78
CA LEU A 72 1.21 -15.81 4.64
C LEU A 72 2.45 -15.26 3.98
N GLY A 73 2.53 -13.95 3.82
CA GLY A 73 3.70 -13.28 3.25
C GLY A 73 4.99 -13.53 4.06
N ARG A 74 4.87 -13.69 5.37
CA ARG A 74 6.01 -14.03 6.24
C ARG A 74 6.50 -15.47 6.07
N LYS A 75 5.68 -16.34 5.48
CA LYS A 75 5.97 -17.76 5.27
C LYS A 75 6.52 -18.07 3.88
N VAL A 76 6.68 -17.08 3.03
CA VAL A 76 7.18 -17.27 1.66
C VAL A 76 8.54 -17.94 1.68
N LYS A 77 8.61 -19.10 1.02
CA LYS A 77 9.84 -19.91 0.90
C LYS A 77 10.76 -19.28 -0.14
N GLY A 78 12.05 -19.44 0.08
CA GLY A 78 13.06 -18.89 -0.85
C GLY A 78 13.28 -17.39 -0.70
N PHE A 79 12.71 -16.79 0.33
CA PHE A 79 12.81 -15.34 0.57
C PHE A 79 14.26 -14.89 0.72
N SER A 80 14.59 -13.81 0.03
CA SER A 80 15.86 -13.09 0.18
C SER A 80 15.56 -11.62 0.45
N GLU A 81 16.04 -11.11 1.59
CA GLU A 81 15.85 -9.71 1.97
C GLU A 81 16.46 -8.76 0.93
N ASP A 82 17.65 -9.07 0.42
CA ASP A 82 18.33 -8.23 -0.55
C ASP A 82 17.55 -8.13 -1.86
N ILE A 83 17.03 -9.26 -2.36
CA ILE A 83 16.22 -9.29 -3.58
C ILE A 83 14.91 -8.53 -3.36
N TRP A 84 14.23 -8.80 -2.25
CA TRP A 84 12.94 -8.16 -1.97
C TRP A 84 13.07 -6.65 -1.78
N LYS A 85 14.14 -6.21 -1.15
CA LYS A 85 14.43 -4.78 -0.96
C LYS A 85 14.52 -4.03 -2.29
N GLU A 86 15.01 -4.68 -3.33
CA GLU A 86 15.06 -4.10 -4.69
C GLU A 86 13.70 -4.11 -5.39
N LYS A 87 12.81 -5.03 -5.05
CA LYS A 87 11.54 -5.25 -5.76
C LYS A 87 10.32 -4.65 -5.06
N ARG A 88 10.40 -4.44 -3.75
CA ARG A 88 9.23 -4.12 -2.92
C ARG A 88 8.53 -2.82 -3.28
N GLU A 89 9.26 -1.79 -3.71
CA GLU A 89 8.64 -0.50 -4.05
C GLU A 89 7.83 -0.62 -5.34
N ASP A 90 8.35 -1.29 -6.36
CA ASP A 90 7.61 -1.58 -7.59
C ASP A 90 6.40 -2.46 -7.32
N ALA A 91 6.54 -3.43 -6.43
CA ALA A 91 5.44 -4.31 -6.03
C ALA A 91 4.32 -3.52 -5.32
N MET A 92 4.67 -2.61 -4.43
CA MET A 92 3.68 -1.75 -3.76
C MET A 92 3.03 -0.79 -4.75
N MET A 93 3.80 -0.22 -5.65
CA MET A 93 3.27 0.64 -6.71
C MET A 93 2.22 -0.10 -7.54
N PHE A 94 2.52 -1.34 -7.93
CA PHE A 94 1.58 -2.19 -8.66
C PHE A 94 0.31 -2.45 -7.82
N ALA A 95 0.47 -2.84 -6.56
CA ALA A 95 -0.66 -3.19 -5.70
C ALA A 95 -1.63 -2.01 -5.51
N VAL A 96 -1.10 -0.83 -5.21
CA VAL A 96 -1.93 0.36 -5.02
C VAL A 96 -2.55 0.82 -6.33
N ARG A 97 -1.83 0.71 -7.46
CA ARG A 97 -2.38 1.02 -8.79
C ARG A 97 -3.57 0.13 -9.11
N GLN A 98 -3.50 -1.16 -8.82
CA GLN A 98 -4.62 -2.07 -9.04
C GLN A 98 -5.83 -1.72 -8.17
N LYS A 99 -5.59 -1.26 -6.95
CA LYS A 99 -6.65 -0.72 -6.09
C LYS A 99 -7.31 0.50 -6.73
N ILE A 100 -6.53 1.43 -7.26
CA ILE A 100 -7.03 2.62 -7.97
C ILE A 100 -7.91 2.20 -9.16
N LEU A 101 -7.42 1.28 -9.98
CA LEU A 101 -8.11 0.83 -11.19
C LEU A 101 -9.38 0.03 -10.88
N SER A 102 -9.46 -0.59 -9.72
CA SER A 102 -10.61 -1.40 -9.30
C SER A 102 -11.63 -0.64 -8.45
N ASP A 103 -11.26 0.51 -7.90
CA ASP A 103 -12.11 1.26 -6.96
C ASP A 103 -12.11 2.75 -7.28
N SER A 104 -13.13 3.18 -8.02
CA SER A 104 -13.30 4.60 -8.40
C SER A 104 -13.49 5.51 -7.18
N SER A 105 -14.07 4.99 -6.10
CA SER A 105 -14.24 5.75 -4.86
C SER A 105 -12.89 6.05 -4.21
N PHE A 106 -12.01 5.06 -4.19
CA PHE A 106 -10.64 5.25 -3.69
C PHE A 106 -9.89 6.30 -4.51
N LEU A 107 -9.96 6.19 -5.83
CA LEU A 107 -9.32 7.17 -6.72
C LEU A 107 -9.84 8.57 -6.46
N ARG A 108 -11.15 8.74 -6.32
CA ARG A 108 -11.76 10.05 -6.06
C ARG A 108 -11.26 10.65 -4.77
N VAL A 109 -11.16 9.87 -3.69
CA VAL A 109 -10.65 10.34 -2.41
C VAL A 109 -9.15 10.67 -2.51
N LEU A 110 -8.36 9.78 -3.13
CA LEU A 110 -6.92 9.98 -3.27
C LEU A 110 -6.60 11.29 -4.01
N THR A 111 -7.38 11.61 -5.05
CA THR A 111 -7.16 12.81 -5.89
C THR A 111 -7.98 14.02 -5.46
N SER A 112 -8.60 13.96 -4.28
CA SER A 112 -9.36 15.09 -3.72
C SER A 112 -8.52 16.36 -3.65
N SER A 113 -9.14 17.50 -3.94
CA SER A 113 -8.47 18.81 -3.86
C SER A 113 -7.91 19.11 -2.47
N GLU A 114 -8.51 18.53 -1.44
CA GLU A 114 -8.07 18.65 -0.05
C GLU A 114 -6.64 18.14 0.16
N TYR A 115 -6.21 17.15 -0.63
CA TYR A 115 -4.90 16.52 -0.46
C TYR A 115 -3.86 16.94 -1.49
N GLN A 116 -4.24 17.76 -2.47
CA GLN A 116 -3.31 18.18 -3.53
C GLN A 116 -2.10 18.94 -2.96
N GLY A 117 -0.92 18.61 -3.47
CA GLY A 117 0.34 19.23 -3.05
C GLY A 117 0.87 18.74 -1.72
N LYS A 118 0.17 17.83 -1.04
CA LYS A 118 0.57 17.30 0.26
C LYS A 118 1.21 15.93 0.12
N THR A 119 2.05 15.56 1.08
CA THR A 119 2.67 14.24 1.14
C THR A 119 1.83 13.33 2.03
N PHE A 120 1.47 12.15 1.52
CA PHE A 120 0.84 11.11 2.34
C PHE A 120 1.88 10.48 3.25
N VAL A 121 1.51 10.23 4.50
CA VAL A 121 2.40 9.69 5.52
C VAL A 121 1.67 8.62 6.32
N GLU A 122 2.18 7.39 6.30
CA GLU A 122 1.64 6.34 7.13
C GLU A 122 2.17 6.48 8.56
N ALA A 123 1.32 6.98 9.45
CA ALA A 123 1.66 7.22 10.84
C ALA A 123 1.47 5.93 11.66
N SER A 124 2.21 4.89 11.29
CA SER A 124 2.22 3.62 12.00
C SER A 124 3.35 3.62 13.03
N PRO A 125 3.04 3.37 14.32
CA PRO A 125 4.07 3.26 15.34
C PRO A 125 4.92 1.98 15.21
N TYR A 126 4.44 1.01 14.42
CA TYR A 126 5.05 -0.31 14.30
C TYR A 126 5.84 -0.53 13.02
N ASP A 127 5.47 0.13 11.94
CA ASP A 127 6.06 -0.10 10.62
C ASP A 127 7.06 0.99 10.27
N LYS A 128 8.33 0.61 10.18
CA LYS A 128 9.42 1.54 9.85
C LYS A 128 9.86 1.48 8.39
N ILE A 129 9.23 0.63 7.60
CA ILE A 129 9.49 0.52 6.16
C ILE A 129 8.41 1.27 5.38
N TRP A 130 7.16 0.87 5.55
CA TRP A 130 6.03 1.46 4.84
C TRP A 130 5.49 2.69 5.53
N GLY A 131 5.63 2.76 6.84
CA GLY A 131 5.28 3.91 7.66
C GLY A 131 6.51 4.61 8.24
N ILE A 132 6.27 5.52 9.19
CA ILE A 132 7.32 6.35 9.79
C ILE A 132 7.72 5.92 11.20
N GLY A 133 7.13 4.86 11.74
CA GLY A 133 7.46 4.36 13.08
C GLY A 133 7.04 5.32 14.21
N MET A 134 6.07 6.19 13.94
CA MET A 134 5.52 7.16 14.89
C MET A 134 4.02 7.25 14.73
N GLU A 135 3.32 7.41 15.84
CA GLU A 135 1.87 7.59 15.80
C GLU A 135 1.48 9.06 15.58
N GLU A 136 0.27 9.27 15.10
CA GLU A 136 -0.27 10.58 14.75
C GLU A 136 -0.24 11.58 15.91
N SER A 137 -0.39 11.10 17.14
CA SER A 137 -0.40 11.94 18.34
C SER A 137 0.99 12.37 18.82
N ASP A 138 2.06 11.87 18.19
CA ASP A 138 3.41 12.25 18.58
C ASP A 138 3.63 13.74 18.30
N PRO A 139 4.10 14.53 19.30
CA PRO A 139 4.29 15.97 19.12
C PRO A 139 5.32 16.33 18.05
N ASP A 140 6.19 15.41 17.67
CA ASP A 140 7.21 15.61 16.65
C ASP A 140 6.80 15.11 15.25
N ILE A 141 5.52 14.72 15.08
CA ILE A 141 5.05 14.07 13.84
C ILE A 141 5.27 14.93 12.58
N THR A 142 5.22 16.26 12.72
CA THR A 142 5.39 17.18 11.58
C THR A 142 6.84 17.47 11.24
N ASP A 143 7.79 16.95 11.99
CA ASP A 143 9.23 17.11 11.75
C ASP A 143 9.77 15.84 11.10
N GLU A 144 9.96 15.87 9.77
CA GLU A 144 10.46 14.72 8.99
C GLU A 144 11.81 14.20 9.50
N THR A 145 12.64 15.09 10.07
CA THR A 145 13.97 14.69 10.56
C THR A 145 13.90 13.75 11.75
N LYS A 146 12.74 13.69 12.41
CA LYS A 146 12.50 12.84 13.57
C LYS A 146 11.78 11.53 13.24
N TRP A 147 11.34 11.36 12.01
CA TRP A 147 10.68 10.11 11.59
C TRP A 147 11.64 8.93 11.70
N LYS A 148 11.11 7.81 12.20
CA LYS A 148 11.87 6.58 12.46
C LYS A 148 11.72 5.53 11.36
N GLY A 149 11.01 5.86 10.29
CA GLY A 149 10.75 4.95 9.19
C GLY A 149 10.79 5.63 7.83
N LEU A 150 10.77 4.83 6.78
CA LEU A 150 11.01 5.27 5.40
C LEU A 150 9.77 5.86 4.71
N ASN A 151 8.58 5.62 5.24
CA ASN A 151 7.32 6.06 4.63
C ASN A 151 7.13 5.63 3.18
N LEU A 152 7.49 4.41 2.82
CA LEU A 152 7.41 3.97 1.43
C LEU A 152 5.97 3.89 0.92
N LEU A 153 4.99 3.55 1.78
CA LEU A 153 3.58 3.57 1.37
C LEU A 153 3.10 5.00 1.12
N GLY A 154 3.42 5.92 2.00
CA GLY A 154 3.07 7.33 1.82
C GLY A 154 3.65 7.90 0.54
N LYS A 155 4.91 7.59 0.23
CA LYS A 155 5.57 8.00 -1.01
C LYS A 155 4.88 7.40 -2.24
N THR A 156 4.48 6.14 -2.18
CA THR A 156 3.74 5.46 -3.24
C THR A 156 2.40 6.16 -3.51
N LEU A 157 1.63 6.42 -2.45
CA LEU A 157 0.35 7.12 -2.55
C LEU A 157 0.52 8.53 -3.13
N THR A 158 1.54 9.25 -2.69
CA THR A 158 1.82 10.61 -3.17
C THR A 158 2.14 10.62 -4.66
N THR A 159 3.00 9.71 -5.10
CA THR A 159 3.36 9.56 -6.52
C THR A 159 2.13 9.23 -7.38
N LEU A 160 1.33 8.26 -6.95
CA LEU A 160 0.13 7.86 -7.69
C LEU A 160 -0.94 8.96 -7.69
N ARG A 161 -1.14 9.66 -6.56
CA ARG A 161 -2.04 10.81 -6.53
C ARG A 161 -1.62 11.83 -7.57
N ASP A 162 -0.35 12.16 -7.66
CA ASP A 162 0.14 13.16 -8.62
C ASP A 162 -0.03 12.69 -10.06
N GLU A 163 0.26 11.42 -10.34
CA GLU A 163 0.07 10.82 -11.66
C GLU A 163 -1.39 10.88 -12.11
N TYR A 164 -2.31 10.46 -11.26
CA TYR A 164 -3.73 10.40 -11.61
C TYR A 164 -4.40 11.78 -11.56
N SER A 165 -3.94 12.69 -10.76
CA SER A 165 -4.42 14.07 -10.75
C SER A 165 -4.08 14.80 -12.06
N SER A 166 -2.88 14.59 -12.58
CA SER A 166 -2.45 15.16 -13.86
C SER A 166 -3.30 14.65 -15.02
N SER A 167 -3.72 13.35 -14.97
CA SER A 167 -4.57 12.75 -15.99
C SER A 167 -5.98 13.32 -16.01
N HIS A 168 -6.46 13.91 -14.91
CA HIS A 168 -7.79 14.49 -14.80
C HIS A 168 -7.86 15.95 -15.25
N ILE A 169 -6.74 16.59 -15.50
CA ILE A 169 -6.67 18.00 -15.94
C ILE A 169 -6.93 18.09 -17.45
N HIS A 170 -6.82 17.00 -18.14
CA HIS A 170 -7.07 16.90 -19.60
C HIS A 170 -8.43 16.26 -19.90
#